data_8f461010c0c93edd25f051dbe52ee99e
#
_entry.id   8f461010c0c93edd25f051dbe52ee99e
#
_cell.length_a   1.000
_cell.length_b   1.000
_cell.length_c   1.000
_cell.angle_alpha   90.00
_cell.angle_beta   90.00
_cell.angle_gamma   90.00
#
_symmetry.space_group_name_H-M   'P 1'
#
loop_
_entity.id
_entity.type
_entity.pdbx_description
1 polymer ?
#
loop_
_entity_poly.entity_id
_entity_poly.type
_entity_poly.pdbx_seq_one_letter_code
_entity_poly.pdbx_strand_id
1 'polypeptide(L)'
;MPEPRTDLLRALPQVEELMQAAPMKALEAIVPRSMLVDRTRAAVDAHRQLILAGEADEVDVEAILTDAVNGALAALRPSLRRVINATGVVIHTNLGRSVLAEPAVQAVVEAARGYSTLEYSIENMARGSRHNHV
;
A
#
# COMPACT_ATOMS: atom_id res chain seq x y z
N MET A 1 21.56 36.75 -9.10
CA MET A 1 20.40 36.77 -8.22
C MET A 1 19.62 35.49 -8.38
N PRO A 2 19.55 34.65 -7.39
CA PRO A 2 18.32 33.94 -7.10
C PRO A 2 18.20 33.74 -5.59
N GLU A 3 17.65 34.68 -4.84
CA GLU A 3 17.37 34.50 -3.42
C GLU A 3 15.93 34.04 -3.07
N PRO A 4 14.91 34.23 -3.91
CA PRO A 4 13.56 33.83 -3.52
C PRO A 4 13.36 32.31 -3.29
N ARG A 5 14.15 31.47 -3.96
CA ARG A 5 14.01 30.01 -3.81
C ARG A 5 14.53 29.46 -2.49
N THR A 6 15.55 30.10 -1.89
CA THR A 6 16.08 29.68 -0.60
C THR A 6 15.04 29.86 0.51
N ASP A 7 14.27 30.96 0.45
CA ASP A 7 13.22 31.23 1.44
C ASP A 7 12.02 30.29 1.28
N LEU A 8 11.64 29.96 0.04
CA LEU A 8 10.62 28.93 -0.23
C LEU A 8 11.04 27.54 0.29
N LEU A 9 12.30 27.16 0.08
CA LEU A 9 12.83 25.89 0.58
C LEU A 9 12.83 25.82 2.12
N ARG A 10 13.07 26.95 2.79
CA ARG A 10 13.02 27.06 4.26
C ARG A 10 11.58 27.03 4.80
N ALA A 11 10.61 27.48 4.00
CA ALA A 11 9.20 27.50 4.35
C ALA A 11 8.52 26.13 4.20
N LEU A 12 9.20 25.13 3.62
CA LEU A 12 8.65 23.77 3.54
C LEU A 12 8.41 23.23 4.94
N PRO A 13 7.22 22.62 5.20
CA PRO A 13 6.88 22.10 6.52
C PRO A 13 7.77 20.91 6.90
N GLN A 14 7.99 20.74 8.19
CA GLN A 14 8.68 19.58 8.70
C GLN A 14 7.75 18.35 8.65
N VAL A 15 8.33 17.18 8.40
CA VAL A 15 7.57 15.91 8.34
C VAL A 15 6.77 15.69 9.63
N GLU A 16 7.37 15.97 10.79
CA GLU A 16 6.71 15.77 12.08
C GLU A 16 5.52 16.74 12.26
N GLU A 17 5.61 17.95 11.74
CA GLU A 17 4.51 18.92 11.75
C GLU A 17 3.31 18.39 10.94
N LEU A 18 3.54 17.91 9.72
CA LEU A 18 2.51 17.31 8.88
C LEU A 18 1.91 16.06 9.53
N MET A 19 2.71 15.24 10.22
CA MET A 19 2.25 14.07 10.96
C MET A 19 1.30 14.41 12.12
N GLN A 20 1.35 15.64 12.66
CA GLN A 20 0.40 16.09 13.69
C GLN A 20 -0.93 16.55 13.13
N ALA A 21 -1.07 16.74 11.81
CA ALA A 21 -2.31 17.14 11.18
C ALA A 21 -3.42 16.08 11.37
N ALA A 22 -4.65 16.53 11.54
CA ALA A 22 -5.79 15.66 11.80
C ALA A 22 -5.97 14.52 10.77
N PRO A 23 -5.82 14.75 9.45
CA PRO A 23 -5.92 13.67 8.46
C PRO A 23 -4.85 12.59 8.64
N MET A 24 -3.60 12.97 8.98
CA MET A 24 -2.52 12.00 9.18
C MET A 24 -2.72 11.18 10.44
N LYS A 25 -3.18 11.81 11.54
CA LYS A 25 -3.54 11.10 12.78
C LYS A 25 -4.68 10.11 12.58
N ALA A 26 -5.67 10.45 11.77
CA ALA A 26 -6.75 9.53 11.44
C ALA A 26 -6.24 8.28 10.69
N LEU A 27 -5.22 8.43 9.85
CA LEU A 27 -4.62 7.33 9.11
C LEU A 27 -3.75 6.42 9.99
N GLU A 28 -3.24 6.86 11.14
CA GLU A 28 -2.44 6.02 12.06
C GLU A 28 -3.21 4.79 12.56
N ALA A 29 -4.53 4.81 12.53
CA ALA A 29 -5.36 3.66 12.90
C ALA A 29 -5.32 2.50 11.89
N ILE A 30 -4.96 2.78 10.62
CA ILE A 30 -5.03 1.82 9.51
C ILE A 30 -3.72 1.70 8.71
N VAL A 31 -2.80 2.63 8.89
CA VAL A 31 -1.50 2.69 8.17
C VAL A 31 -0.38 2.68 9.19
N PRO A 32 0.64 1.82 9.06
CA PRO A 32 1.83 1.84 9.92
C PRO A 32 2.51 3.23 9.88
N ARG A 33 2.92 3.74 11.05
CA ARG A 33 3.56 5.05 11.17
C ARG A 33 4.79 5.22 10.27
N SER A 34 5.60 4.17 10.09
CA SER A 34 6.76 4.20 9.19
C SER A 34 6.33 4.53 7.76
N MET A 35 5.27 3.91 7.27
CA MET A 35 4.73 4.18 5.93
C MET A 35 4.19 5.61 5.80
N LEU A 36 3.48 6.11 6.82
CA LEU A 36 3.01 7.50 6.84
C LEU A 36 4.18 8.48 6.74
N VAL A 37 5.23 8.28 7.54
CA VAL A 37 6.45 9.11 7.51
C VAL A 37 7.11 9.07 6.12
N ASP A 38 7.22 7.89 5.50
CA ASP A 38 7.84 7.76 4.19
C ASP A 38 7.02 8.47 3.10
N ARG A 39 5.68 8.37 3.14
CA ARG A 39 4.80 9.09 2.19
C ARG A 39 4.82 10.59 2.40
N THR A 40 4.87 11.03 3.66
CA THR A 40 5.00 12.46 3.98
C THR A 40 6.34 13.02 3.49
N ARG A 41 7.45 12.31 3.68
CA ARG A 41 8.77 12.69 3.13
C ARG A 41 8.72 12.79 1.61
N ALA A 42 8.13 11.80 0.95
CA ALA A 42 8.00 11.80 -0.51
C ALA A 42 7.19 13.00 -1.02
N ALA A 43 6.10 13.38 -0.35
CA ALA A 43 5.31 14.55 -0.70
C ALA A 43 6.12 15.85 -0.53
N VAL A 44 6.79 16.03 0.62
CA VAL A 44 7.66 17.22 0.84
C VAL A 44 8.78 17.28 -0.18
N ASP A 45 9.41 16.15 -0.52
CA ASP A 45 10.49 16.10 -1.51
C ASP A 45 9.98 16.39 -2.93
N ALA A 46 8.79 15.93 -3.31
CA ALA A 46 8.17 16.28 -4.59
C ALA A 46 7.96 17.79 -4.72
N HIS A 47 7.38 18.45 -3.72
CA HIS A 47 7.19 19.90 -3.70
C HIS A 47 8.53 20.67 -3.67
N ARG A 48 9.55 20.14 -2.97
CA ARG A 48 10.92 20.67 -3.02
C ARG A 48 11.48 20.67 -4.44
N GLN A 49 11.27 19.59 -5.19
CA GLN A 49 11.73 19.51 -6.58
C GLN A 49 11.01 20.51 -7.48
N LEU A 50 9.71 20.77 -7.30
CA LEU A 50 8.97 21.79 -8.03
C LEU A 50 9.54 23.20 -7.77
N ILE A 51 9.87 23.53 -6.51
CA ILE A 51 10.52 24.79 -6.17
C ILE A 51 11.90 24.90 -6.83
N LEU A 52 12.70 23.86 -6.79
CA LEU A 52 14.04 23.84 -7.41
C LEU A 52 13.98 23.97 -8.93
N ALA A 53 12.98 23.35 -9.57
CA ALA A 53 12.74 23.47 -11.01
C ALA A 53 12.20 24.85 -11.41
N GLY A 54 11.68 25.65 -10.45
CA GLY A 54 11.03 26.94 -10.71
C GLY A 54 9.61 26.80 -11.23
N GLU A 55 8.99 25.69 -10.91
CA GLU A 55 7.61 25.37 -11.26
C GLU A 55 6.62 25.72 -10.14
N ALA A 56 7.15 26.13 -8.96
CA ALA A 56 6.37 26.61 -7.82
C ALA A 56 6.97 27.91 -7.28
N ASP A 57 6.11 28.93 -7.12
CA ASP A 57 6.45 30.26 -6.62
C ASP A 57 5.98 30.47 -5.17
N GLU A 58 5.26 29.50 -4.59
CA GLU A 58 4.77 29.50 -3.21
C GLU A 58 4.80 28.09 -2.60
N VAL A 59 4.74 28.00 -1.28
CA VAL A 59 4.63 26.74 -0.55
C VAL A 59 3.18 26.56 -0.11
N ASP A 60 2.49 25.63 -0.75
CA ASP A 60 1.14 25.20 -0.37
C ASP A 60 1.21 23.99 0.57
N VAL A 61 1.15 24.27 1.88
CA VAL A 61 1.21 23.23 2.92
C VAL A 61 0.00 22.28 2.85
N GLU A 62 -1.17 22.79 2.45
CA GLU A 62 -2.38 21.97 2.32
C GLU A 62 -2.29 21.01 1.13
N ALA A 63 -1.72 21.45 0.02
CA ALA A 63 -1.42 20.57 -1.11
C ALA A 63 -0.42 19.48 -0.73
N ILE A 64 0.67 19.82 -0.01
CA ILE A 64 1.66 18.85 0.47
C ILE A 64 1.01 17.81 1.39
N LEU A 65 0.15 18.26 2.31
CA LEU A 65 -0.58 17.36 3.21
C LEU A 65 -1.53 16.44 2.42
N THR A 66 -2.24 16.98 1.45
CA THR A 66 -3.16 16.23 0.57
C THR A 66 -2.40 15.15 -0.20
N ASP A 67 -1.24 15.46 -0.75
CA ASP A 67 -0.39 14.52 -1.47
C ASP A 67 0.16 13.42 -0.55
N ALA A 68 0.55 13.76 0.68
CA ALA A 68 0.97 12.79 1.68
C ALA A 68 -0.17 11.80 2.04
N VAL A 69 -1.39 12.31 2.27
CA VAL A 69 -2.58 11.51 2.56
C VAL A 69 -2.91 10.60 1.36
N ASN A 70 -2.95 11.15 0.16
CA ASN A 70 -3.23 10.39 -1.06
C ASN A 70 -2.18 9.31 -1.31
N GLY A 71 -0.90 9.62 -1.08
CA GLY A 71 0.20 8.68 -1.17
C GLY A 71 0.08 7.54 -0.17
N ALA A 72 -0.33 7.83 1.07
CA ALA A 72 -0.58 6.82 2.10
C ALA A 72 -1.77 5.92 1.75
N LEU A 73 -2.89 6.50 1.32
CA LEU A 73 -4.08 5.75 0.88
C LEU A 73 -3.81 4.90 -0.37
N ALA A 74 -3.01 5.42 -1.31
CA ALA A 74 -2.62 4.67 -2.50
C ALA A 74 -1.78 3.44 -2.15
N ALA A 75 -0.91 3.53 -1.12
CA ALA A 75 -0.09 2.42 -0.66
C ALA A 75 -0.90 1.29 0.01
N LEU A 76 -2.09 1.58 0.52
CA LEU A 76 -3.02 0.56 1.05
C LEU A 76 -3.74 -0.23 -0.05
N ARG A 77 -3.76 0.29 -1.28
CA ARG A 77 -4.46 -0.40 -2.37
C ARG A 77 -3.70 -1.67 -2.75
N PRO A 78 -4.37 -2.81 -2.83
CA PRO A 78 -3.74 -4.04 -3.31
C PRO A 78 -3.12 -3.82 -4.70
N SER A 79 -1.88 -4.26 -4.88
CA SER A 79 -1.22 -4.24 -6.20
C SER A 79 -1.89 -5.22 -7.18
N LEU A 80 -2.35 -6.37 -6.67
CA LEU A 80 -3.15 -7.32 -7.44
C LEU A 80 -4.62 -6.89 -7.44
N ARG A 81 -5.16 -6.68 -8.63
CA ARG A 81 -6.54 -6.25 -8.82
C ARG A 81 -7.24 -7.16 -9.84
N ARG A 82 -8.53 -7.38 -9.62
CA ARG A 82 -9.36 -8.09 -10.59
C ARG A 82 -9.39 -7.32 -11.92
N VAL A 83 -9.20 -8.04 -13.01
CA VAL A 83 -9.28 -7.52 -14.37
C VAL A 83 -10.18 -8.41 -15.21
N ILE A 84 -10.68 -7.89 -16.33
CA ILE A 84 -11.42 -8.66 -17.34
C ILE A 84 -10.41 -9.13 -18.37
N ASN A 85 -10.32 -10.45 -18.57
CA ASN A 85 -9.51 -11.02 -19.63
C ASN A 85 -10.28 -10.97 -20.96
N ALA A 86 -9.97 -10.01 -21.81
CA ALA A 86 -10.55 -9.86 -23.15
C ALA A 86 -9.55 -10.24 -24.28
N THR A 87 -8.49 -11.00 -23.94
CA THR A 87 -7.42 -11.33 -24.91
C THR A 87 -7.74 -12.51 -25.83
N GLY A 88 -8.78 -13.29 -25.53
CA GLY A 88 -9.08 -14.55 -26.21
C GLY A 88 -8.22 -15.74 -25.76
N VAL A 89 -7.25 -15.52 -24.86
CA VAL A 89 -6.37 -16.58 -24.30
C VAL A 89 -6.84 -16.93 -22.90
N VAL A 90 -7.40 -18.12 -22.72
CA VAL A 90 -7.96 -18.56 -21.42
C VAL A 90 -6.86 -18.68 -20.35
N ILE A 91 -5.72 -19.32 -20.70
CA ILE A 91 -4.58 -19.47 -19.78
C ILE A 91 -3.54 -18.40 -20.10
N HIS A 92 -3.79 -17.18 -19.57
CA HIS A 92 -2.91 -16.04 -19.83
C HIS A 92 -1.91 -15.86 -18.70
N THR A 93 -0.61 -16.07 -18.95
CA THR A 93 0.46 -16.06 -17.93
C THR A 93 0.53 -14.76 -17.14
N ASN A 94 0.39 -13.60 -17.80
CA ASN A 94 0.46 -12.29 -17.16
C ASN A 94 -0.81 -11.92 -16.38
N LEU A 95 -1.90 -12.70 -16.54
CA LEU A 95 -3.18 -12.49 -15.86
C LEU A 95 -3.48 -13.58 -14.81
N GLY A 96 -2.43 -14.26 -14.32
CA GLY A 96 -2.57 -15.27 -13.28
C GLY A 96 -2.96 -16.66 -13.78
N ARG A 97 -2.86 -16.90 -15.09
CA ARG A 97 -3.23 -18.15 -15.77
C ARG A 97 -4.75 -18.40 -15.73
N SER A 98 -5.21 -19.57 -15.30
CA SER A 98 -6.64 -19.87 -15.16
C SER A 98 -7.16 -19.48 -13.79
N VAL A 99 -8.42 -19.06 -13.73
CA VAL A 99 -9.12 -18.86 -12.46
C VAL A 99 -9.49 -20.23 -11.85
N LEU A 100 -9.52 -20.30 -10.51
CA LEU A 100 -10.00 -21.47 -9.80
C LEU A 100 -11.52 -21.54 -9.86
N ALA A 101 -12.06 -22.76 -9.85
CA ALA A 101 -13.49 -22.95 -9.66
C ALA A 101 -13.91 -22.46 -8.27
N GLU A 102 -15.16 -21.97 -8.17
CA GLU A 102 -15.67 -21.38 -6.92
C GLU A 102 -15.52 -22.31 -5.69
N PRO A 103 -15.81 -23.65 -5.77
CA PRO A 103 -15.57 -24.52 -4.64
C PRO A 103 -14.10 -24.61 -4.22
N ALA A 104 -13.16 -24.50 -5.16
CA ALA A 104 -11.73 -24.52 -4.85
C ALA A 104 -11.30 -23.20 -4.16
N VAL A 105 -11.86 -22.06 -4.59
CA VAL A 105 -11.63 -20.76 -3.92
C VAL A 105 -12.13 -20.83 -2.48
N GLN A 106 -13.32 -21.37 -2.25
CA GLN A 106 -13.89 -21.51 -0.91
C GLN A 106 -13.03 -22.44 -0.03
N ALA A 107 -12.57 -23.57 -0.56
CA ALA A 107 -11.69 -24.47 0.17
C ALA A 107 -10.35 -23.80 0.56
N VAL A 108 -9.76 -22.99 -0.33
CA VAL A 108 -8.56 -22.20 -0.02
C VAL A 108 -8.83 -21.19 1.08
N VAL A 109 -9.96 -20.47 1.02
CA VAL A 109 -10.34 -19.48 2.04
C VAL A 109 -10.53 -20.16 3.40
N GLU A 110 -11.21 -21.30 3.46
CA GLU A 110 -11.41 -22.05 4.71
C GLU A 110 -10.09 -22.54 5.29
N ALA A 111 -9.20 -23.10 4.46
CA ALA A 111 -7.88 -23.56 4.91
C ALA A 111 -6.97 -22.42 5.39
N ALA A 112 -7.10 -21.21 4.80
CA ALA A 112 -6.28 -20.05 5.11
C ALA A 112 -6.81 -19.22 6.30
N ARG A 113 -8.08 -19.37 6.66
CA ARG A 113 -8.75 -18.54 7.68
C ARG A 113 -8.30 -18.85 9.10
N GLY A 114 -7.76 -20.05 9.34
CA GLY A 114 -7.34 -20.48 10.67
C GLY A 114 -6.28 -21.57 10.64
N TYR A 115 -6.03 -22.16 11.81
CA TYR A 115 -5.16 -23.33 11.88
C TYR A 115 -5.83 -24.53 11.19
N SER A 116 -5.03 -25.32 10.48
CA SER A 116 -5.48 -26.51 9.75
C SER A 116 -4.72 -27.75 10.22
N THR A 117 -5.28 -28.91 9.90
CA THR A 117 -4.72 -30.22 10.25
C THR A 117 -3.60 -30.68 9.31
N LEU A 118 -2.91 -29.75 8.63
CA LEU A 118 -1.95 -30.04 7.56
C LEU A 118 -1.00 -31.22 7.86
N GLU A 119 -0.44 -31.29 9.05
CA GLU A 119 0.41 -32.41 9.52
C GLU A 119 -0.04 -32.93 10.89
N TYR A 120 -1.34 -32.90 11.19
CA TYR A 120 -1.88 -33.38 12.45
C TYR A 120 -3.09 -34.28 12.21
N SER A 121 -3.06 -35.48 12.79
CA SER A 121 -4.19 -36.39 12.79
C SER A 121 -5.03 -36.21 14.06
N ILE A 122 -6.27 -35.76 13.89
CA ILE A 122 -7.22 -35.62 15.01
C ILE A 122 -7.58 -36.97 15.59
N GLU A 123 -7.72 -37.99 14.73
CA GLU A 123 -8.11 -39.35 15.15
C GLU A 123 -7.05 -40.00 16.06
N ASN A 124 -5.78 -39.80 15.71
CA ASN A 124 -4.66 -40.41 16.45
C ASN A 124 -4.04 -39.43 17.47
N MET A 125 -4.52 -38.19 17.54
CA MET A 125 -3.97 -37.12 18.39
C MET A 125 -2.44 -36.99 18.26
N ALA A 126 -1.92 -37.16 17.06
CA ALA A 126 -0.49 -37.24 16.77
C ALA A 126 -0.13 -36.55 15.43
N ARG A 127 1.17 -36.40 15.18
CA ARG A 127 1.66 -35.90 13.89
C ARG A 127 1.23 -36.84 12.76
N GLY A 128 0.57 -36.27 11.75
CA GLY A 128 0.17 -36.91 10.50
C GLY A 128 1.09 -36.56 9.33
N SER A 129 0.71 -37.06 8.15
CA SER A 129 1.39 -36.75 6.89
C SER A 129 0.53 -35.80 6.04
N ARG A 130 1.15 -34.76 5.49
CA ARG A 130 0.49 -33.85 4.53
C ARG A 130 0.01 -34.55 3.25
N HIS A 131 0.59 -35.70 2.91
CA HIS A 131 0.20 -36.49 1.75
C HIS A 131 -1.19 -37.15 1.88
N ASN A 132 -1.76 -37.13 3.07
CA ASN A 132 -3.10 -37.71 3.29
C ASN A 132 -4.24 -36.76 2.85
N HIS A 133 -3.92 -35.52 2.42
CA HIS A 133 -4.90 -34.54 2.00
C HIS A 133 -5.01 -34.39 0.47
N VAL A 134 -4.29 -35.18 -0.31
CA VAL A 134 -4.27 -35.18 -1.78
C VAL A 134 -4.54 -36.56 -2.34
#